data_fbf7918f5406a7643c4ccda04cfde417
#
_entry.id   fbf7918f5406a7643c4ccda04cfde417
#
_cell.length_a   1.000
_cell.length_b   1.000
_cell.length_c   1.000
_cell.angle_alpha   90.00
_cell.angle_beta   90.00
_cell.angle_gamma   90.00
#
_symmetry.space_group_name_H-M   'P 1'
#
loop_
_entity.id
_entity.type
_entity.pdbx_description
1 polymer ?
#
loop_
_entity_poly.entity_id
_entity_poly.type
_entity_poly.pdbx_seq_one_letter_code
_entity_poly.pdbx_strand_id
1 'polypeptide(L)'
;MCDPYDFTLKNGYNLRPAMYNRHTEVLIAVTAYNEDKVLTARTLHGVMQNIREIVNLKKSEFWNKGGPAWQKIVVCLVFDGIDPCDKGTLDVLATIGIYQDGIMKKDIDGKETTAHIVRFILDHLQEQFLNKA
;
A
#
# COMPACT_ATOMS: atom_id res chain seq x y z
N MET A 1 18.70 11.53 -5.54
CA MET A 1 18.38 10.08 -5.54
C MET A 1 18.87 9.53 -4.23
N CYS A 2 18.01 8.90 -3.44
CA CYS A 2 18.44 8.29 -2.17
C CYS A 2 19.10 6.96 -2.47
N ASP A 3 20.22 6.67 -1.80
CA ASP A 3 20.85 5.37 -1.89
C ASP A 3 20.01 4.35 -1.12
N PRO A 4 19.55 3.24 -1.76
CA PRO A 4 18.76 2.22 -1.08
C PRO A 4 19.45 1.62 0.15
N TYR A 5 20.79 1.62 0.18
CA TYR A 5 21.58 1.12 1.30
C TYR A 5 21.53 2.01 2.53
N ASP A 6 21.06 3.27 2.39
CA ASP A 6 20.89 4.18 3.53
C ASP A 6 19.62 3.88 4.33
N PHE A 7 18.66 3.12 3.78
CA PHE A 7 17.39 2.76 4.44
C PHE A 7 17.58 1.63 5.46
N THR A 8 18.31 1.91 6.54
CA THR A 8 18.57 0.94 7.59
C THR A 8 18.09 1.43 8.96
N LEU A 9 17.86 0.51 9.89
CA LEU A 9 17.52 0.85 11.27
C LEU A 9 18.60 1.72 11.92
N LYS A 10 19.87 1.51 11.57
CA LYS A 10 21.01 2.29 12.07
C LYS A 10 20.90 3.77 11.69
N ASN A 11 20.34 4.06 10.53
CA ASN A 11 20.10 5.41 10.03
C ASN A 11 18.74 5.98 10.46
N GLY A 12 18.07 5.34 11.41
CA GLY A 12 16.80 5.81 11.97
C GLY A 12 15.56 5.46 11.17
N TYR A 13 15.67 4.61 10.14
CA TYR A 13 14.53 4.15 9.36
C TYR A 13 13.87 2.95 10.02
N ASN A 14 12.59 3.07 10.32
CA ASN A 14 11.78 1.99 10.85
C ASN A 14 10.66 1.63 9.89
N LEU A 15 10.35 0.34 9.77
CA LEU A 15 9.14 -0.08 9.08
C LEU A 15 7.92 0.40 9.86
N ARG A 16 7.08 1.19 9.21
CA ARG A 16 5.89 1.76 9.84
C ARG A 16 4.95 0.71 10.47
N PRO A 17 4.76 -0.50 9.89
CA PRO A 17 3.99 -1.54 10.55
C PRO A 17 4.54 -1.95 11.92
N ALA A 18 5.88 -1.93 12.10
CA ALA A 18 6.50 -2.23 13.38
C ALA A 18 6.12 -1.22 14.47
N MET A 19 5.86 0.05 14.11
CA MET A 19 5.40 1.08 15.05
C MET A 19 4.02 0.77 15.65
N TYR A 20 3.22 -0.06 14.97
CA TYR A 20 1.90 -0.54 15.40
C TYR A 20 1.94 -1.99 15.88
N ASN A 21 3.14 -2.49 16.21
CA ASN A 21 3.36 -3.87 16.62
C ASN A 21 2.81 -4.89 15.61
N ARG A 22 2.95 -4.59 14.32
CA ARG A 22 2.56 -5.46 13.21
C ARG A 22 3.78 -6.05 12.56
N HIS A 23 3.73 -7.36 12.33
CA HIS A 23 4.76 -8.07 11.59
C HIS A 23 4.32 -8.26 10.13
N THR A 24 5.12 -7.76 9.20
CA THR A 24 4.84 -7.88 7.76
C THR A 24 5.49 -9.15 7.21
N GLU A 25 4.68 -10.04 6.67
CA GLU A 25 5.13 -11.26 6.00
C GLU A 25 5.20 -11.09 4.49
N VAL A 26 4.28 -10.31 3.92
CA VAL A 26 4.20 -10.07 2.48
C VAL A 26 4.07 -8.58 2.19
N LEU A 27 4.93 -8.09 1.30
CA LEU A 27 4.83 -6.79 0.68
C LEU A 27 4.47 -6.97 -0.79
N ILE A 28 3.33 -6.42 -1.20
CA ILE A 28 2.88 -6.42 -2.60
C ILE A 28 3.11 -5.02 -3.15
N ALA A 29 4.07 -4.86 -4.05
CA ALA A 29 4.32 -3.62 -4.75
C ALA A 29 3.56 -3.61 -6.09
N VAL A 30 2.65 -2.67 -6.24
CA VAL A 30 1.92 -2.43 -7.49
C VAL A 30 2.49 -1.14 -8.09
N THR A 31 3.21 -1.29 -9.18
CA THR A 31 3.81 -0.16 -9.88
C THR A 31 2.92 0.31 -11.02
N ALA A 32 2.77 1.61 -11.15
CA ALA A 32 1.98 2.23 -12.20
C ALA A 32 2.63 3.54 -12.65
N TYR A 33 2.39 3.90 -13.90
CA TYR A 33 2.86 5.17 -14.48
C TYR A 33 1.68 6.06 -14.86
N ASN A 34 0.95 5.70 -15.90
CA ASN A 34 -0.19 6.46 -16.40
C ASN A 34 -1.39 5.56 -16.77
N GLU A 35 -1.43 4.37 -16.21
CA GLU A 35 -2.54 3.43 -16.42
C GLU A 35 -3.87 4.09 -16.03
N ASP A 36 -4.88 3.83 -16.84
CA ASP A 36 -6.21 4.36 -16.62
C ASP A 36 -6.88 3.74 -15.36
N LYS A 37 -7.94 4.40 -14.91
CA LYS A 37 -8.70 3.98 -13.74
C LYS A 37 -9.24 2.55 -13.81
N VAL A 38 -9.56 2.05 -15.02
CA VAL A 38 -10.12 0.71 -15.19
C VAL A 38 -9.05 -0.36 -15.00
N LEU A 39 -7.87 -0.16 -15.59
CA LEU A 39 -6.74 -1.07 -15.42
C LEU A 39 -6.27 -1.09 -13.97
N THR A 40 -6.15 0.08 -13.35
CA THR A 40 -5.77 0.21 -11.94
C THR A 40 -6.79 -0.48 -11.03
N ALA A 41 -8.08 -0.24 -11.24
CA ALA A 41 -9.13 -0.86 -10.44
C ALA A 41 -9.16 -2.39 -10.60
N ARG A 42 -8.94 -2.91 -11.81
CA ARG A 42 -8.85 -4.36 -12.04
C ARG A 42 -7.66 -4.99 -11.33
N THR A 43 -6.50 -4.34 -11.38
CA THR A 43 -5.30 -4.81 -10.69
C THR A 43 -5.52 -4.85 -9.19
N LEU A 44 -6.03 -3.77 -8.61
CA LEU A 44 -6.33 -3.70 -7.18
C LEU A 44 -7.39 -4.72 -6.77
N HIS A 45 -8.43 -4.91 -7.59
CA HIS A 45 -9.44 -5.93 -7.33
C HIS A 45 -8.82 -7.34 -7.27
N GLY A 46 -7.95 -7.68 -8.24
CA GLY A 46 -7.24 -8.96 -8.23
C GLY A 46 -6.36 -9.14 -6.99
N VAL A 47 -5.62 -8.11 -6.59
CA VAL A 47 -4.82 -8.12 -5.36
C VAL A 47 -5.72 -8.37 -4.15
N MET A 48 -6.84 -7.67 -4.05
CA MET A 48 -7.79 -7.79 -2.93
C MET A 48 -8.45 -9.17 -2.86
N GLN A 49 -8.78 -9.77 -4.01
CA GLN A 49 -9.30 -11.14 -4.04
C GLN A 49 -8.29 -12.14 -3.48
N ASN A 50 -7.01 -12.05 -3.88
CA ASN A 50 -5.97 -12.93 -3.36
C ASN A 50 -5.75 -12.73 -1.84
N ILE A 51 -5.77 -11.49 -1.36
CA ILE A 51 -5.68 -11.22 0.08
C ILE A 51 -6.87 -11.82 0.83
N ARG A 52 -8.07 -11.70 0.29
CA ARG A 52 -9.28 -12.31 0.86
C ARG A 52 -9.17 -13.85 0.96
N GLU A 53 -8.62 -14.48 -0.07
CA GLU A 53 -8.38 -15.92 -0.03
C GLU A 53 -7.38 -16.29 1.08
N ILE A 54 -6.27 -15.53 1.22
CA ILE A 54 -5.31 -15.73 2.30
C ILE A 54 -5.97 -15.58 3.68
N VAL A 55 -6.78 -14.53 3.85
CA VAL A 55 -7.50 -14.28 5.12
C VAL A 55 -8.47 -15.42 5.45
N ASN A 56 -9.05 -16.05 4.43
CA ASN A 56 -9.96 -17.19 4.57
C ASN A 56 -9.25 -18.52 4.84
N LEU A 57 -7.93 -18.58 4.78
CA LEU A 57 -7.14 -19.78 5.13
C LEU A 57 -7.11 -20.02 6.64
N LYS A 58 -8.28 -20.27 7.24
CA LYS A 58 -8.44 -20.42 8.70
C LYS A 58 -7.63 -21.55 9.33
N LYS A 59 -7.23 -22.56 8.54
CA LYS A 59 -6.43 -23.70 9.01
C LYS A 59 -4.92 -23.46 8.92
N SER A 60 -4.46 -22.36 8.34
CA SER A 60 -3.05 -22.05 8.23
C SER A 60 -2.53 -21.45 9.53
N GLU A 61 -1.68 -22.17 10.24
CA GLU A 61 -0.99 -21.64 11.42
C GLU A 61 -0.13 -20.43 11.08
N PHE A 62 0.54 -20.46 9.94
CA PHE A 62 1.40 -19.36 9.47
C PHE A 62 0.64 -18.03 9.39
N TRP A 63 -0.54 -18.06 8.76
CA TRP A 63 -1.32 -16.83 8.58
C TRP A 63 -2.07 -16.40 9.84
N ASN A 64 -2.43 -17.31 10.72
CA ASN A 64 -3.29 -17.01 11.88
C ASN A 64 -2.54 -16.87 13.20
N LYS A 65 -1.24 -17.23 13.25
CA LYS A 65 -0.44 -17.09 14.46
C LYS A 65 -0.05 -15.63 14.69
N GLY A 66 -0.35 -15.10 15.88
CA GLY A 66 0.06 -13.76 16.29
C GLY A 66 -0.79 -12.61 15.75
N GLY A 67 -1.99 -12.90 15.25
CA GLY A 67 -2.93 -11.88 14.76
C GLY A 67 -3.60 -12.24 13.45
N PRO A 68 -4.57 -11.44 13.00
CA PRO A 68 -5.27 -11.70 11.75
C PRO A 68 -4.33 -11.62 10.54
N ALA A 69 -4.55 -12.49 9.55
CA ALA A 69 -3.70 -12.62 8.37
C ALA A 69 -3.50 -11.30 7.60
N TRP A 70 -4.54 -10.49 7.48
CA TRP A 70 -4.47 -9.22 6.76
C TRP A 70 -3.46 -8.22 7.36
N GLN A 71 -3.20 -8.29 8.67
CA GLN A 71 -2.21 -7.43 9.33
C GLN A 71 -0.77 -7.73 8.92
N LYS A 72 -0.54 -8.91 8.35
CA LYS A 72 0.77 -9.38 7.88
C LYS A 72 1.05 -9.01 6.43
N ILE A 73 0.08 -8.41 5.74
CA ILE A 73 0.16 -8.07 4.32
C ILE A 73 0.17 -6.54 4.18
N VAL A 74 1.12 -6.04 3.39
CA VAL A 74 1.20 -4.62 3.02
C VAL A 74 1.09 -4.52 1.51
N VAL A 75 0.17 -3.71 1.02
CA VAL A 75 0.10 -3.34 -0.40
C VAL A 75 0.66 -1.94 -0.54
N CYS A 76 1.62 -1.78 -1.42
CA CYS A 76 2.26 -0.52 -1.73
C CYS A 76 1.98 -0.14 -3.18
N LEU A 77 1.30 0.98 -3.40
CA LEU A 77 1.12 1.55 -4.74
C LEU A 77 2.27 2.52 -5.01
N VAL A 78 2.98 2.29 -6.08
CA VAL A 78 4.13 3.09 -6.49
C VAL A 78 3.84 3.72 -7.85
N PHE A 79 3.78 5.05 -7.89
CA PHE A 79 3.62 5.80 -9.13
C PHE A 79 4.91 6.56 -9.44
N ASP A 80 5.29 6.58 -10.71
CA ASP A 80 6.46 7.32 -11.18
C ASP A 80 6.10 8.78 -11.45
N GLY A 81 5.85 9.50 -10.37
CA GLY A 81 5.43 10.89 -10.38
C GLY A 81 3.91 11.07 -10.43
N ILE A 82 3.45 12.23 -9.98
CA ILE A 82 2.04 12.59 -9.95
C ILE A 82 1.54 13.15 -11.27
N ASP A 83 2.40 13.87 -12.00
CA ASP A 83 2.01 14.55 -13.23
C ASP A 83 1.63 13.58 -14.36
N PRO A 84 2.34 12.46 -14.58
CA PRO A 84 1.94 11.46 -15.57
C PRO A 84 0.77 10.59 -15.10
N CYS A 85 0.45 10.57 -13.81
CA CYS A 85 -0.61 9.73 -13.27
C CYS A 85 -1.98 10.16 -13.80
N ASP A 86 -2.77 9.18 -14.24
CA ASP A 86 -4.14 9.43 -14.71
C ASP A 86 -5.01 10.04 -13.60
N LYS A 87 -5.66 11.18 -13.91
CA LYS A 87 -6.50 11.87 -12.93
C LYS A 87 -7.69 11.05 -12.46
N GLY A 88 -8.30 10.27 -13.36
CA GLY A 88 -9.38 9.37 -13.00
C GLY A 88 -8.93 8.28 -12.02
N THR A 89 -7.68 7.83 -12.14
CA THR A 89 -7.06 6.90 -11.20
C THR A 89 -6.88 7.54 -9.83
N LEU A 90 -6.38 8.78 -9.76
CA LEU A 90 -6.25 9.52 -8.51
C LEU A 90 -7.60 9.73 -7.82
N ASP A 91 -8.66 10.05 -8.59
CA ASP A 91 -10.02 10.21 -8.06
C ASP A 91 -10.55 8.90 -7.45
N VAL A 92 -10.32 7.77 -8.10
CA VAL A 92 -10.69 6.46 -7.56
C VAL A 92 -9.93 6.18 -6.27
N LEU A 93 -8.61 6.40 -6.24
CA LEU A 93 -7.79 6.20 -5.06
C LEU A 93 -8.20 7.12 -3.90
N ALA A 94 -8.60 8.36 -4.21
CA ALA A 94 -9.12 9.29 -3.21
C ALA A 94 -10.47 8.83 -2.66
N THR A 95 -11.37 8.35 -3.53
CA THR A 95 -12.69 7.86 -3.14
C THR A 95 -12.63 6.67 -2.19
N ILE A 96 -11.65 5.78 -2.39
CA ILE A 96 -11.44 4.62 -1.52
C ILE A 96 -10.53 4.93 -0.33
N GLY A 97 -10.13 6.19 -0.14
CA GLY A 97 -9.36 6.64 1.02
C GLY A 97 -7.87 6.32 1.00
N ILE A 98 -7.32 5.95 -0.16
CA ILE A 98 -5.90 5.60 -0.31
C ILE A 98 -5.04 6.82 -0.59
N TYR A 99 -5.57 7.75 -1.37
CA TYR A 99 -4.91 8.99 -1.75
C TYR A 99 -5.60 10.17 -1.06
N GLN A 100 -4.81 11.10 -0.58
CA GLN A 100 -5.30 12.36 -0.06
C GLN A 100 -4.41 13.48 -0.59
N ASP A 101 -5.03 14.41 -1.31
CA ASP A 101 -4.32 15.58 -1.81
C ASP A 101 -3.80 16.45 -0.67
N GLY A 102 -2.62 17.01 -0.82
CA GLY A 102 -1.98 17.89 0.16
C GLY A 102 -1.19 17.20 1.27
N ILE A 103 -1.29 15.86 1.43
CA ILE A 103 -0.45 15.11 2.39
C ILE A 103 0.87 14.66 1.78
N MET A 104 0.96 14.63 0.46
CA MET A 104 2.18 14.21 -0.23
C MET A 104 3.32 15.21 0.00
N LYS A 105 4.43 14.71 0.49
CA LYS A 105 5.67 15.48 0.54
C LYS A 105 6.21 15.62 -0.87
N LYS A 106 6.28 16.86 -1.35
CA LYS A 106 6.88 17.19 -2.63
C LYS A 106 8.40 17.30 -2.56
N ASP A 107 8.92 17.40 -1.35
CA ASP A 107 10.36 17.42 -1.08
C ASP A 107 10.69 16.61 0.18
N ILE A 108 11.94 16.12 0.23
CA ILE A 108 12.54 15.52 1.43
C ILE A 108 13.87 16.24 1.62
N ASP A 109 14.04 16.91 2.76
CA ASP A 109 15.25 17.68 3.10
C ASP A 109 15.65 18.72 2.01
N GLY A 110 14.62 19.38 1.42
CA GLY A 110 14.80 20.39 0.37
C GLY A 110 15.14 19.83 -1.01
N LYS A 111 15.07 18.51 -1.19
CA LYS A 111 15.21 17.86 -2.51
C LYS A 111 13.85 17.41 -3.01
N GLU A 112 13.53 17.82 -4.23
CA GLU A 112 12.28 17.41 -4.88
C GLU A 112 12.21 15.89 -5.04
N THR A 113 11.06 15.30 -4.65
CA THR A 113 10.82 13.87 -4.80
C THR A 113 10.21 13.60 -6.17
N THR A 114 10.79 12.67 -6.91
CA THR A 114 10.30 12.26 -8.24
C THR A 114 9.40 11.02 -8.16
N ALA A 115 9.44 10.28 -7.06
CA ALA A 115 8.59 9.12 -6.83
C ALA A 115 7.69 9.33 -5.60
N HIS A 116 6.40 9.14 -5.78
CA HIS A 116 5.42 9.21 -4.71
C HIS A 116 4.96 7.80 -4.36
N ILE A 117 5.23 7.37 -3.13
CA ILE A 117 4.75 6.09 -2.60
C ILE A 117 3.44 6.36 -1.87
N VAL A 118 2.34 5.86 -2.42
CA VAL A 118 1.05 5.87 -1.75
C VAL A 118 0.90 4.55 -1.00
N ARG A 119 0.89 4.64 0.32
CA ARG A 119 0.75 3.47 1.18
C ARG A 119 -0.71 3.08 1.33
N PHE A 120 -1.01 1.85 1.00
CA PHE A 120 -2.27 1.21 1.28
C PHE A 120 -2.25 0.55 2.65
N ILE A 121 -3.08 0.99 3.57
CA ILE A 121 -3.35 0.25 4.80
C ILE A 121 -4.67 -0.47 4.63
N LEU A 122 -4.65 -1.78 4.69
CA LEU A 122 -5.84 -2.64 4.60
C LEU A 122 -6.93 -2.34 5.64
N ASP A 123 -6.63 -1.55 6.66
CA ASP A 123 -7.56 -1.17 7.72
C ASP A 123 -8.86 -0.55 7.20
N HIS A 124 -8.76 0.30 6.17
CA HIS A 124 -9.93 0.97 5.59
C HIS A 124 -10.79 0.05 4.70
N LEU A 125 -10.17 -0.97 4.13
CA LEU A 125 -10.87 -1.92 3.25
C LEU A 125 -11.55 -3.05 4.01
N GLN A 126 -11.12 -3.34 5.22
CA GLN A 126 -11.76 -4.35 6.05
C GLN A 126 -13.22 -4.01 6.32
N GLU A 127 -13.53 -2.75 6.59
CA GLU A 127 -14.90 -2.32 6.82
C GLU A 127 -15.76 -2.35 5.55
N GLN A 128 -15.18 -2.06 4.40
CA GLN A 128 -15.95 -1.95 3.16
C GLN A 128 -16.05 -3.24 2.35
N PHE A 129 -15.04 -4.11 2.39
CA PHE A 129 -14.95 -5.27 1.51
C PHE A 129 -14.90 -6.63 2.20
N LEU A 130 -14.38 -6.71 3.42
CA LEU A 130 -14.27 -7.99 4.14
C LEU A 130 -15.45 -8.27 5.08
N ASN A 131 -16.14 -7.24 5.56
CA ASN A 131 -17.30 -7.38 6.45
C ASN A 131 -18.65 -7.51 5.72
N LYS A 132 -18.67 -7.45 4.38
CA LYS A 132 -19.88 -7.62 3.56
C LYS A 132 -20.02 -9.03 2.95
N ALA A 133 -19.33 -9.99 3.51
CA ALA A 133 -19.48 -11.39 3.11
C ALA A 133 -20.13 -12.20 4.22
#